data_1552d705b90ba9e9d4b919a928435592
#
_entry.id   1552d705b90ba9e9d4b919a928435592
#
_cell.length_a   1.000
_cell.length_b   1.000
_cell.length_c   1.000
_cell.angle_alpha   90.00
_cell.angle_beta   90.00
_cell.angle_gamma   90.00
#
_symmetry.space_group_name_H-M   'P 1'
#
loop_
_entity.id
_entity.type
_entity.pdbx_description
1 polymer ?
#
loop_
_entity_poly.entity_id
_entity_poly.type
_entity_poly.pdbx_seq_one_letter_code
_entity_poly.pdbx_strand_id
1 'polypeptide(L)'
;TPLASGVEETWARLLDGQSGAGPITLFDAEASGVTTTYACEVPYGDGTDGTFSPDAYLDKKEQRKVDEFILFGMAAAQQAVTDAGWMPEDEDSRLRTGVMIGSGIGGLNSIAETALLIRDKGPRRVSPFFIPGALINLISGNVSIKYGFKGPNHAVVTACSTGAHAIGDAARLIMFGDADVMVVGGAEQASSALTVAAFASMKALSTRNDAPAAARPRKDSTGLPRNVASFVFNFSTKAKVAANPVPLLKDPKAT
;
A
#
# COMPACT_ATOMS: atom_id res chain seq x y z
N THR A 1 8.50 3.32 1.50
CA THR A 1 8.79 2.20 2.41
C THR A 1 9.31 2.72 3.74
N PRO A 2 9.42 1.87 4.81
CA PRO A 2 10.04 2.28 6.07
C PRO A 2 11.55 2.60 5.97
N LEU A 3 12.20 2.15 4.92
CA LEU A 3 13.62 2.50 4.69
C LEU A 3 13.74 3.89 4.08
N ALA A 4 12.94 4.20 3.06
CA ALA A 4 12.96 5.50 2.42
C ALA A 4 11.73 5.72 1.51
N SER A 5 11.53 6.96 1.10
CA SER A 5 10.68 7.34 -0.02
C SER A 5 11.48 7.24 -1.32
N GLY A 6 10.88 6.61 -2.35
CA GLY A 6 11.55 6.37 -3.62
C GLY A 6 12.26 5.02 -3.70
N VAL A 7 12.48 4.54 -4.94
CA VAL A 7 13.01 3.20 -5.20
C VAL A 7 14.51 3.16 -4.99
N GLU A 8 15.24 4.12 -5.55
CA GLU A 8 16.70 4.15 -5.53
C GLU A 8 17.24 4.19 -4.09
N GLU A 9 16.72 5.11 -3.29
CA GLU A 9 17.14 5.26 -1.89
C GLU A 9 16.73 4.04 -1.05
N THR A 10 15.51 3.52 -1.25
CA THR A 10 15.07 2.27 -0.60
C THR A 10 15.99 1.11 -0.94
N TRP A 11 16.37 1.00 -2.21
CA TRP A 11 17.24 -0.08 -2.67
C TRP A 11 18.66 0.04 -2.11
N ALA A 12 19.22 1.25 -2.13
CA ALA A 12 20.55 1.53 -1.56
C ALA A 12 20.61 1.14 -0.07
N ARG A 13 19.62 1.57 0.73
CA ARG A 13 19.54 1.24 2.16
C ARG A 13 19.30 -0.25 2.40
N LEU A 14 18.54 -0.91 1.54
CA LEU A 14 18.34 -2.36 1.60
C LEU A 14 19.63 -3.13 1.37
N LEU A 15 20.42 -2.74 0.36
CA LEU A 15 21.73 -3.35 0.07
C LEU A 15 22.74 -3.12 1.19
N ASP A 16 22.68 -1.96 1.83
CA ASP A 16 23.51 -1.62 3.00
C ASP A 16 23.04 -2.35 4.30
N GLY A 17 21.96 -3.13 4.23
CA GLY A 17 21.44 -3.89 5.35
C GLY A 17 20.78 -3.05 6.44
N GLN A 18 20.36 -1.83 6.12
CA GLN A 18 19.68 -0.94 7.06
C GLN A 18 18.32 -1.52 7.47
N SER A 19 17.90 -1.23 8.71
CA SER A 19 16.59 -1.59 9.23
C SER A 19 15.70 -0.37 9.28
N GLY A 20 14.47 -0.51 8.80
CA GLY A 20 13.42 0.50 8.98
C GLY A 20 12.66 0.39 10.32
N ALA A 21 13.07 -0.52 11.21
CA ALA A 21 12.44 -0.66 12.52
C ALA A 21 12.98 0.38 13.51
N GLY A 22 12.08 1.12 14.14
CA GLY A 22 12.38 2.14 15.14
C GLY A 22 11.28 2.28 16.17
N PRO A 23 11.46 3.11 17.20
CA PRO A 23 10.40 3.42 18.15
C PRO A 23 9.15 3.94 17.43
N ILE A 24 7.98 3.57 17.93
CA ILE A 24 6.71 4.10 17.42
C ILE A 24 6.64 5.60 17.70
N THR A 25 6.32 6.39 16.67
CA THR A 25 6.20 7.84 16.75
C THR A 25 4.78 8.35 16.45
N LEU A 26 3.94 7.54 15.81
CA LEU A 26 2.59 7.91 15.40
C LEU A 26 1.58 7.96 16.56
N PHE A 27 1.90 7.33 17.68
CA PHE A 27 1.10 7.38 18.90
C PHE A 27 1.96 7.08 20.13
N ASP A 28 1.47 7.45 21.32
CA ASP A 28 2.13 7.11 22.56
C ASP A 28 1.94 5.61 22.89
N ALA A 29 2.96 4.82 22.61
CA ALA A 29 2.93 3.38 22.79
C ALA A 29 2.83 2.95 24.27
N GLU A 30 3.47 3.71 25.18
CA GLU A 30 3.43 3.44 26.63
C GLU A 30 2.05 3.74 27.19
N ALA A 31 1.50 4.92 26.92
CA ALA A 31 0.17 5.30 27.34
C ALA A 31 -0.93 4.41 26.76
N SER A 32 -0.71 3.87 25.56
CA SER A 32 -1.64 2.93 24.91
C SER A 32 -1.59 1.51 25.48
N GLY A 33 -0.59 1.19 26.31
CA GLY A 33 -0.42 -0.12 26.93
C GLY A 33 -0.13 -1.28 25.94
N VAL A 34 0.34 -0.98 24.72
CA VAL A 34 0.72 -1.99 23.75
C VAL A 34 2.02 -2.67 24.16
N THR A 35 2.14 -3.96 23.89
CA THR A 35 3.32 -4.76 24.30
C THR A 35 4.50 -4.60 23.35
N THR A 36 4.29 -4.12 22.13
CA THR A 36 5.32 -3.83 21.13
C THR A 36 5.41 -2.32 20.97
N THR A 37 6.59 -1.74 21.27
CA THR A 37 6.81 -0.28 21.29
C THR A 37 7.64 0.20 20.09
N TYR A 38 7.81 -0.64 19.08
CA TYR A 38 8.50 -0.27 17.85
C TYR A 38 7.69 -0.68 16.62
N ALA A 39 7.94 0.00 15.51
CA ALA A 39 7.30 -0.24 14.23
C ALA A 39 8.26 0.06 13.06
N CYS A 40 7.83 -0.26 11.85
CA CYS A 40 8.50 0.13 10.63
C CYS A 40 7.66 1.23 9.96
N GLU A 41 7.76 2.45 10.44
CA GLU A 41 6.99 3.60 9.96
C GLU A 41 7.63 4.21 8.71
N VAL A 42 6.81 4.78 7.81
CA VAL A 42 7.33 5.57 6.69
C VAL A 42 7.96 6.85 7.26
N PRO A 43 9.22 7.17 6.91
CA PRO A 43 9.87 8.36 7.41
C PRO A 43 9.28 9.61 6.76
N TYR A 44 8.41 10.32 7.47
CA TYR A 44 7.85 11.59 7.02
C TYR A 44 8.87 12.73 7.13
N GLY A 45 8.82 13.66 6.15
CA GLY A 45 9.68 14.83 6.11
C GLY A 45 9.35 15.74 4.93
N ASP A 46 10.33 16.51 4.51
CA ASP A 46 10.21 17.46 3.41
C ASP A 46 10.49 16.86 2.00
N GLY A 47 10.83 15.58 1.94
CA GLY A 47 11.17 14.87 0.71
C GLY A 47 12.67 14.78 0.45
N THR A 48 13.51 15.32 1.33
CA THR A 48 14.96 15.14 1.29
C THR A 48 15.40 13.89 2.05
N ASP A 49 16.60 13.40 1.82
CA ASP A 49 17.22 12.29 2.54
C ASP A 49 16.34 11.03 2.66
N GLY A 50 15.56 10.75 1.62
CA GLY A 50 14.66 9.61 1.59
C GLY A 50 13.41 9.76 2.46
N THR A 51 13.09 10.95 2.95
CA THR A 51 11.84 11.20 3.66
C THR A 51 10.66 11.31 2.72
N PHE A 52 9.47 11.00 3.21
CA PHE A 52 8.22 11.09 2.45
C PHE A 52 7.53 12.43 2.71
N SER A 53 7.36 13.23 1.65
CA SER A 53 6.57 14.44 1.68
C SER A 53 5.22 14.22 0.98
N PRO A 54 4.10 14.19 1.70
CA PRO A 54 2.77 14.11 1.10
C PRO A 54 2.49 15.20 0.05
N ASP A 55 3.00 16.40 0.29
CA ASP A 55 2.77 17.58 -0.56
C ASP A 55 3.37 17.42 -1.97
N ALA A 56 4.33 16.52 -2.16
CA ALA A 56 4.88 16.17 -3.47
C ALA A 56 3.90 15.36 -4.35
N TYR A 57 2.87 14.76 -3.77
CA TYR A 57 1.97 13.82 -4.46
C TYR A 57 0.52 14.29 -4.50
N LEU A 58 0.03 14.87 -3.42
CA LEU A 58 -1.32 15.45 -3.31
C LEU A 58 -1.28 16.80 -2.62
N ASP A 59 -2.11 17.73 -3.08
CA ASP A 59 -2.30 18.97 -2.34
C ASP A 59 -3.01 18.74 -0.99
N LYS A 60 -2.83 19.67 -0.04
CA LYS A 60 -3.36 19.55 1.32
C LYS A 60 -4.87 19.39 1.40
N LYS A 61 -5.62 19.84 0.39
CA LYS A 61 -7.07 19.69 0.33
C LYS A 61 -7.45 18.26 -0.03
N GLU A 62 -6.74 17.67 -1.00
CA GLU A 62 -6.96 16.28 -1.40
C GLU A 62 -6.47 15.30 -0.34
N GLN A 63 -5.34 15.57 0.35
CA GLN A 63 -4.86 14.75 1.46
C GLN A 63 -5.92 14.56 2.56
N ARG A 64 -6.75 15.58 2.83
CA ARG A 64 -7.83 15.50 3.84
C ARG A 64 -9.02 14.64 3.43
N LYS A 65 -9.07 14.19 2.18
CA LYS A 65 -10.17 13.39 1.64
C LYS A 65 -9.87 11.90 1.61
N VAL A 66 -8.64 11.51 1.84
CA VAL A 66 -8.16 10.13 1.72
C VAL A 66 -7.44 9.68 2.99
N ASP A 67 -7.57 8.42 3.33
CA ASP A 67 -6.73 7.78 4.36
C ASP A 67 -5.29 7.61 3.83
N GLU A 68 -4.33 7.48 4.73
CA GLU A 68 -2.90 7.41 4.39
C GLU A 68 -2.55 6.25 3.46
N PHE A 69 -3.24 5.10 3.56
CA PHE A 69 -2.97 3.99 2.64
C PHE A 69 -3.25 4.36 1.18
N ILE A 70 -4.26 5.20 0.92
CA ILE A 70 -4.55 5.73 -0.43
C ILE A 70 -3.44 6.69 -0.86
N LEU A 71 -3.01 7.58 0.03
CA LEU A 71 -1.92 8.52 -0.23
C LEU A 71 -0.63 7.76 -0.62
N PHE A 72 -0.25 6.73 0.13
CA PHE A 72 0.91 5.90 -0.20
C PHE A 72 0.76 5.19 -1.55
N GLY A 73 -0.43 4.63 -1.82
CA GLY A 73 -0.72 3.99 -3.10
C GLY A 73 -0.62 4.95 -4.28
N MET A 74 -1.17 6.17 -4.13
CA MET A 74 -1.08 7.22 -5.15
C MET A 74 0.35 7.71 -5.37
N ALA A 75 1.13 7.88 -4.32
CA ALA A 75 2.53 8.28 -4.41
C ALA A 75 3.37 7.24 -5.16
N ALA A 76 3.16 5.96 -4.84
CA ALA A 76 3.84 4.87 -5.54
C ALA A 76 3.40 4.73 -7.00
N ALA A 77 2.10 4.87 -7.27
CA ALA A 77 1.59 4.86 -8.63
C ALA A 77 2.16 6.01 -9.46
N GLN A 78 2.29 7.21 -8.88
CA GLN A 78 2.92 8.34 -9.55
C GLN A 78 4.37 8.03 -9.92
N GLN A 79 5.15 7.49 -9.01
CA GLN A 79 6.54 7.09 -9.29
C GLN A 79 6.58 6.03 -10.41
N ALA A 80 5.69 5.02 -10.34
CA ALA A 80 5.64 3.95 -11.35
C ALA A 80 5.24 4.44 -12.74
N VAL A 81 4.25 5.32 -12.85
CA VAL A 81 3.80 5.91 -14.11
C VAL A 81 4.88 6.81 -14.71
N THR A 82 5.53 7.62 -13.88
CA THR A 82 6.64 8.50 -14.31
C THR A 82 7.83 7.68 -14.82
N ASP A 83 8.27 6.68 -14.06
CA ASP A 83 9.38 5.80 -14.41
C ASP A 83 9.11 5.00 -15.70
N ALA A 84 7.85 4.60 -15.89
CA ALA A 84 7.40 3.91 -17.10
C ALA A 84 7.33 4.84 -18.32
N GLY A 85 7.28 6.15 -18.14
CA GLY A 85 6.99 7.10 -19.21
C GLY A 85 5.61 6.88 -19.84
N TRP A 86 4.67 6.25 -19.12
CA TRP A 86 3.36 5.87 -19.67
C TRP A 86 2.30 6.90 -19.29
N MET A 87 2.11 7.87 -20.17
CA MET A 87 1.09 8.92 -20.06
C MET A 87 0.34 9.05 -21.39
N PRO A 88 -0.57 8.12 -21.72
CA PRO A 88 -1.26 8.11 -23.01
C PRO A 88 -2.16 9.32 -23.17
N GLU A 89 -2.07 9.96 -24.33
CA GLU A 89 -2.93 11.09 -24.70
C GLU A 89 -4.16 10.65 -25.49
N ASP A 90 -4.04 9.54 -26.23
CA ASP A 90 -5.11 8.99 -27.04
C ASP A 90 -6.12 8.18 -26.22
N GLU A 91 -7.37 8.16 -26.65
CA GLU A 91 -8.47 7.52 -25.95
C GLU A 91 -8.34 5.98 -25.93
N ASP A 92 -7.87 5.38 -27.02
CA ASP A 92 -7.75 3.93 -27.13
C ASP A 92 -6.74 3.39 -26.13
N SER A 93 -5.57 4.01 -26.00
CA SER A 93 -4.59 3.66 -24.97
C SER A 93 -5.12 3.85 -23.55
N ARG A 94 -5.93 4.91 -23.32
CA ARG A 94 -6.58 5.12 -22.01
C ARG A 94 -7.59 4.03 -21.68
N LEU A 95 -8.42 3.63 -22.65
CA LEU A 95 -9.39 2.53 -22.50
C LEU A 95 -8.71 1.19 -22.25
N ARG A 96 -7.47 1.02 -22.72
CA ARG A 96 -6.67 -0.18 -22.59
C ARG A 96 -5.70 -0.17 -21.41
N THR A 97 -5.70 0.94 -20.62
CA THR A 97 -4.87 1.08 -19.41
C THR A 97 -5.73 0.93 -18.17
N GLY A 98 -5.48 -0.12 -17.39
CA GLY A 98 -6.19 -0.40 -16.15
C GLY A 98 -5.36 -0.13 -14.90
N VAL A 99 -6.03 -0.19 -13.74
CA VAL A 99 -5.41 -0.02 -12.42
C VAL A 99 -5.92 -1.08 -11.46
N MET A 100 -5.01 -1.78 -10.78
CA MET A 100 -5.33 -2.78 -9.77
C MET A 100 -4.36 -2.65 -8.59
N ILE A 101 -4.71 -1.79 -7.64
CA ILE A 101 -3.92 -1.57 -6.43
C ILE A 101 -4.81 -1.87 -5.23
N GLY A 102 -4.39 -2.82 -4.39
CA GLY A 102 -5.15 -3.26 -3.24
C GLY A 102 -4.52 -2.86 -1.91
N SER A 103 -5.21 -3.20 -0.83
CA SER A 103 -4.76 -3.07 0.56
C SER A 103 -5.30 -4.25 1.36
N GLY A 104 -4.63 -4.68 2.40
CA GLY A 104 -5.07 -5.80 3.22
C GLY A 104 -6.17 -5.40 4.21
N ILE A 105 -6.11 -4.19 4.73
CA ILE A 105 -7.00 -3.65 5.77
C ILE A 105 -7.69 -2.36 5.30
N GLY A 106 -6.98 -1.53 4.53
CA GLY A 106 -7.50 -0.27 4.02
C GLY A 106 -7.64 0.81 5.11
N GLY A 107 -8.69 1.61 5.05
CA GLY A 107 -8.91 2.78 5.90
C GLY A 107 -9.33 2.49 7.34
N LEU A 108 -8.70 1.50 8.00
CA LEU A 108 -9.06 1.12 9.37
C LEU A 108 -8.91 2.28 10.36
N ASN A 109 -7.90 3.12 10.18
CA ASN A 109 -7.68 4.28 11.04
C ASN A 109 -8.84 5.28 10.92
N SER A 110 -9.19 5.66 9.70
CA SER A 110 -10.33 6.55 9.43
C SER A 110 -11.64 5.95 9.94
N ILE A 111 -11.83 4.63 9.84
CA ILE A 111 -13.03 3.93 10.37
C ILE A 111 -13.07 4.04 11.89
N ALA A 112 -11.97 3.75 12.58
CA ALA A 112 -11.89 3.82 14.03
C ALA A 112 -12.12 5.25 14.56
N GLU A 113 -11.43 6.23 13.98
CA GLU A 113 -11.57 7.64 14.36
C GLU A 113 -12.97 8.16 14.10
N THR A 114 -13.60 7.79 12.96
CA THR A 114 -14.97 8.19 12.65
C THR A 114 -15.98 7.56 13.60
N ALA A 115 -15.78 6.29 14.01
CA ALA A 115 -16.62 5.65 15.00
C ALA A 115 -16.56 6.37 16.36
N LEU A 116 -15.36 6.75 16.81
CA LEU A 116 -15.18 7.56 18.02
C LEU A 116 -15.79 8.96 17.87
N LEU A 117 -15.62 9.60 16.73
CA LEU A 117 -16.20 10.91 16.44
C LEU A 117 -17.74 10.87 16.50
N ILE A 118 -18.37 9.83 15.97
CA ILE A 118 -19.84 9.66 16.06
C ILE A 118 -20.28 9.52 17.51
N ARG A 119 -19.58 8.69 18.29
CA ARG A 119 -19.85 8.50 19.71
C ARG A 119 -19.77 9.80 20.49
N ASP A 120 -18.73 10.59 20.25
CA ASP A 120 -18.39 11.74 21.09
C ASP A 120 -19.06 13.03 20.62
N LYS A 121 -19.31 13.20 19.31
CA LYS A 121 -19.79 14.45 18.70
C LYS A 121 -21.02 14.29 17.80
N GLY A 122 -21.47 13.06 17.61
CA GLY A 122 -22.65 12.73 16.81
C GLY A 122 -22.41 12.66 15.29
N PRO A 123 -23.37 12.08 14.54
CA PRO A 123 -23.19 11.71 13.12
C PRO A 123 -23.06 12.92 12.18
N ARG A 124 -23.52 14.11 12.58
CA ARG A 124 -23.42 15.32 11.74
C ARG A 124 -21.98 15.80 11.53
N ARG A 125 -21.03 15.25 12.26
CA ARG A 125 -19.61 15.59 12.14
C ARG A 125 -18.83 14.69 11.20
N VAL A 126 -19.45 13.62 10.69
CA VAL A 126 -18.80 12.70 9.74
C VAL A 126 -18.50 13.43 8.43
N SER A 127 -17.28 13.25 7.96
CA SER A 127 -16.84 13.82 6.69
C SER A 127 -17.62 13.20 5.52
N PRO A 128 -18.05 13.98 4.53
CA PRO A 128 -18.64 13.43 3.30
C PRO A 128 -17.63 12.60 2.50
N PHE A 129 -16.35 12.75 2.76
CA PHE A 129 -15.27 11.99 2.13
C PHE A 129 -14.89 10.71 2.90
N PHE A 130 -15.55 10.43 4.03
CA PHE A 130 -15.21 9.26 4.85
C PHE A 130 -15.29 7.95 4.05
N ILE A 131 -16.39 7.69 3.38
CA ILE A 131 -16.55 6.44 2.61
C ILE A 131 -15.53 6.36 1.48
N PRO A 132 -15.45 7.33 0.53
CA PRO A 132 -14.44 7.25 -0.54
C PRO A 132 -13.00 7.31 -0.03
N GLY A 133 -12.75 7.90 1.14
CA GLY A 133 -11.42 7.95 1.75
C GLY A 133 -10.98 6.65 2.42
N ALA A 134 -11.90 5.74 2.75
CA ALA A 134 -11.61 4.52 3.50
C ALA A 134 -11.66 3.22 2.66
N LEU A 135 -12.29 3.25 1.49
CA LEU A 135 -12.48 2.06 0.66
C LEU A 135 -11.20 1.63 -0.06
N ILE A 136 -10.88 0.34 0.00
CA ILE A 136 -9.64 -0.23 -0.54
C ILE A 136 -9.48 0.01 -2.04
N ASN A 137 -10.54 -0.17 -2.82
CA ASN A 137 -10.49 0.03 -4.28
C ASN A 137 -10.30 1.49 -4.70
N LEU A 138 -10.36 2.44 -3.77
CA LEU A 138 -10.21 3.86 -4.09
C LEU A 138 -8.75 4.30 -4.26
N ILE A 139 -7.76 3.45 -3.98
CA ILE A 139 -6.41 3.67 -4.51
C ILE A 139 -6.49 3.61 -6.04
N SER A 140 -7.02 2.50 -6.58
CA SER A 140 -7.18 2.32 -8.03
C SER A 140 -8.06 3.41 -8.65
N GLY A 141 -9.16 3.75 -7.99
CA GLY A 141 -10.07 4.81 -8.43
C GLY A 141 -9.40 6.17 -8.54
N ASN A 142 -8.66 6.60 -7.52
CA ASN A 142 -7.96 7.89 -7.52
C ASN A 142 -6.83 7.94 -8.55
N VAL A 143 -6.08 6.85 -8.73
CA VAL A 143 -5.05 6.76 -9.78
C VAL A 143 -5.66 6.86 -11.16
N SER A 144 -6.76 6.13 -11.44
CA SER A 144 -7.49 6.23 -12.70
C SER A 144 -7.98 7.64 -12.98
N ILE A 145 -8.57 8.31 -12.00
CA ILE A 145 -9.04 9.69 -12.14
C ILE A 145 -7.88 10.63 -12.45
N LYS A 146 -6.77 10.49 -11.72
CA LYS A 146 -5.58 11.35 -11.85
C LYS A 146 -4.96 11.28 -13.26
N TYR A 147 -4.89 10.08 -13.83
CA TYR A 147 -4.21 9.85 -15.12
C TYR A 147 -5.17 9.65 -16.30
N GLY A 148 -6.48 9.63 -16.07
CA GLY A 148 -7.47 9.38 -17.10
C GLY A 148 -7.45 7.95 -17.65
N PHE A 149 -7.00 6.97 -16.86
CA PHE A 149 -7.01 5.55 -17.24
C PHE A 149 -8.43 5.01 -17.12
N LYS A 150 -8.91 4.29 -18.15
CA LYS A 150 -10.31 3.90 -18.31
C LYS A 150 -10.50 2.39 -18.49
N GLY A 151 -9.41 1.62 -18.47
CA GLY A 151 -9.44 0.17 -18.50
C GLY A 151 -9.92 -0.46 -17.19
N PRO A 152 -9.73 -1.78 -16.97
CA PRO A 152 -10.16 -2.47 -15.77
C PRO A 152 -9.70 -1.76 -14.50
N ASN A 153 -10.63 -1.53 -13.57
CA ASN A 153 -10.35 -0.79 -12.34
C ASN A 153 -11.00 -1.47 -11.14
N HIS A 154 -10.20 -2.15 -10.34
CA HIS A 154 -10.66 -2.78 -9.09
C HIS A 154 -9.47 -3.03 -8.15
N ALA A 155 -9.72 -3.70 -7.03
CA ALA A 155 -8.70 -4.12 -6.09
C ALA A 155 -8.87 -5.58 -5.69
N VAL A 156 -7.77 -6.26 -5.43
CA VAL A 156 -7.75 -7.54 -4.72
C VAL A 156 -7.45 -7.28 -3.25
N VAL A 157 -7.93 -8.16 -2.37
CA VAL A 157 -7.71 -8.08 -0.93
C VAL A 157 -7.35 -9.47 -0.42
N THR A 158 -6.08 -9.70 -0.17
CA THR A 158 -5.55 -10.99 0.29
C THR A 158 -4.50 -10.79 1.38
N ALA A 159 -4.79 -9.87 2.30
CA ALA A 159 -3.92 -9.49 3.41
C ALA A 159 -2.50 -9.15 2.90
N CYS A 160 -1.46 -9.73 3.50
CA CYS A 160 -0.05 -9.48 3.18
C CYS A 160 0.36 -9.83 1.75
N SER A 161 -0.40 -10.67 1.06
CA SER A 161 -0.14 -11.09 -0.33
C SER A 161 -0.87 -10.24 -1.38
N THR A 162 -1.62 -9.23 -0.97
CA THR A 162 -2.44 -8.38 -1.85
C THR A 162 -1.65 -7.84 -3.05
N GLY A 163 -0.48 -7.24 -2.82
CA GLY A 163 0.33 -6.70 -3.91
C GLY A 163 0.81 -7.76 -4.91
N ALA A 164 1.18 -8.95 -4.42
CA ALA A 164 1.58 -10.07 -5.29
C ALA A 164 0.39 -10.60 -6.11
N HIS A 165 -0.79 -10.72 -5.50
CA HIS A 165 -2.00 -11.14 -6.22
C HIS A 165 -2.44 -10.09 -7.25
N ALA A 166 -2.34 -8.80 -6.93
CA ALA A 166 -2.62 -7.73 -7.89
C ALA A 166 -1.77 -7.87 -9.17
N ILE A 167 -0.48 -8.21 -9.02
CA ILE A 167 0.42 -8.46 -10.17
C ILE A 167 -0.06 -9.67 -10.98
N GLY A 168 -0.37 -10.78 -10.31
CA GLY A 168 -0.80 -12.02 -10.97
C GLY A 168 -2.13 -11.88 -11.71
N ASP A 169 -3.10 -11.23 -11.07
CA ASP A 169 -4.43 -11.02 -11.67
C ASP A 169 -4.38 -10.01 -12.82
N ALA A 170 -3.62 -8.93 -12.68
CA ALA A 170 -3.41 -7.97 -13.76
C ALA A 170 -2.68 -8.59 -14.97
N ALA A 171 -1.71 -9.47 -14.73
CA ALA A 171 -1.07 -10.22 -15.83
C ALA A 171 -2.09 -11.06 -16.61
N ARG A 172 -3.06 -11.67 -15.91
CA ARG A 172 -4.16 -12.39 -16.57
C ARG A 172 -5.05 -11.49 -17.41
N LEU A 173 -5.43 -10.31 -16.90
CA LEU A 173 -6.21 -9.34 -17.67
C LEU A 173 -5.51 -8.94 -18.97
N ILE A 174 -4.18 -8.77 -18.92
CA ILE A 174 -3.38 -8.51 -20.12
C ILE A 174 -3.36 -9.73 -21.04
N MET A 175 -3.14 -10.93 -20.51
CA MET A 175 -3.09 -12.17 -21.29
C MET A 175 -4.42 -12.48 -21.98
N PHE A 176 -5.55 -12.16 -21.36
CA PHE A 176 -6.89 -12.35 -21.95
C PHE A 176 -7.32 -11.18 -22.84
N GLY A 177 -6.53 -10.14 -22.96
CA GLY A 177 -6.81 -9.02 -23.84
C GLY A 177 -7.77 -7.98 -23.27
N ASP A 178 -8.04 -8.00 -21.97
CA ASP A 178 -8.89 -7.00 -21.30
C ASP A 178 -8.17 -5.65 -21.13
N ALA A 179 -6.84 -5.68 -21.04
CA ALA A 179 -5.98 -4.49 -20.95
C ALA A 179 -4.67 -4.71 -21.70
N ASP A 180 -3.99 -3.64 -22.09
CA ASP A 180 -2.64 -3.66 -22.65
C ASP A 180 -1.60 -3.25 -21.61
N VAL A 181 -1.98 -2.36 -20.70
CA VAL A 181 -1.14 -1.88 -19.60
C VAL A 181 -1.94 -1.88 -18.31
N MET A 182 -1.30 -2.29 -17.22
CA MET A 182 -1.88 -2.25 -15.88
C MET A 182 -0.94 -1.58 -14.89
N VAL A 183 -1.44 -0.61 -14.12
CA VAL A 183 -0.77 -0.09 -12.93
C VAL A 183 -1.20 -0.95 -11.76
N VAL A 184 -0.25 -1.65 -11.12
CA VAL A 184 -0.56 -2.69 -10.13
C VAL A 184 0.24 -2.53 -8.86
N GLY A 185 -0.29 -3.02 -7.74
CA GLY A 185 0.45 -3.02 -6.49
C GLY A 185 -0.40 -3.21 -5.25
N GLY A 186 0.18 -2.82 -4.13
CA GLY A 186 -0.49 -2.78 -2.84
C GLY A 186 0.07 -1.69 -1.96
N ALA A 187 -0.78 -1.09 -1.13
CA ALA A 187 -0.38 -0.11 -0.14
C ALA A 187 -1.16 -0.31 1.15
N GLU A 188 -0.52 -0.09 2.29
CA GLU A 188 -1.12 -0.29 3.59
C GLU A 188 -0.59 0.73 4.59
N GLN A 189 -1.44 1.17 5.52
CA GLN A 189 -1.04 1.91 6.71
C GLN A 189 -1.59 1.19 7.95
N ALA A 190 -0.74 0.44 8.61
CA ALA A 190 -1.11 -0.41 9.75
C ALA A 190 -0.29 -0.13 11.03
N SER A 191 0.25 1.08 11.18
CA SER A 191 1.07 1.49 12.33
C SER A 191 0.27 2.29 13.38
N SER A 192 -1.05 2.05 13.50
CA SER A 192 -1.87 2.70 14.54
C SER A 192 -1.94 1.88 15.82
N ALA A 193 -2.32 2.51 16.93
CA ALA A 193 -2.51 1.84 18.21
C ALA A 193 -3.48 0.65 18.11
N LEU A 194 -4.58 0.80 17.34
CA LEU A 194 -5.56 -0.25 17.11
C LEU A 194 -4.94 -1.46 16.41
N THR A 195 -4.21 -1.25 15.32
CA THR A 195 -3.59 -2.34 14.56
C THR A 195 -2.46 -3.01 15.31
N VAL A 196 -1.62 -2.23 15.99
CA VAL A 196 -0.55 -2.79 16.83
C VAL A 196 -1.14 -3.64 17.97
N ALA A 197 -2.18 -3.16 18.66
CA ALA A 197 -2.86 -3.91 19.70
C ALA A 197 -3.51 -5.21 19.16
N ALA A 198 -4.16 -5.14 17.99
CA ALA A 198 -4.80 -6.29 17.37
C ALA A 198 -3.77 -7.38 16.97
N PHE A 199 -2.67 -7.00 16.32
CA PHE A 199 -1.59 -7.95 15.99
C PHE A 199 -0.86 -8.47 17.21
N ALA A 200 -0.68 -7.66 18.26
CA ALA A 200 -0.12 -8.10 19.52
C ALA A 200 -1.02 -9.16 20.22
N SER A 201 -2.34 -8.94 20.21
CA SER A 201 -3.34 -9.88 20.74
C SER A 201 -3.26 -11.26 20.06
N MET A 202 -2.99 -11.30 18.76
CA MET A 202 -2.74 -12.56 18.02
C MET A 202 -1.37 -13.16 18.31
N LYS A 203 -0.52 -12.53 19.12
CA LYS A 203 0.89 -12.88 19.33
C LYS A 203 1.71 -12.90 18.03
N ALA A 204 1.34 -12.05 17.09
CA ALA A 204 1.98 -11.91 15.79
C ALA A 204 3.13 -10.88 15.79
N LEU A 205 3.31 -10.13 16.88
CA LEU A 205 4.37 -9.14 17.00
C LEU A 205 5.48 -9.64 17.93
N SER A 206 6.71 -9.21 17.63
CA SER A 206 7.84 -9.40 18.53
C SER A 206 7.74 -8.39 19.69
N THR A 207 8.12 -8.83 20.89
CA THR A 207 8.21 -8.00 22.09
C THR A 207 9.66 -7.65 22.44
N ARG A 208 10.58 -7.76 21.48
CA ARG A 208 11.99 -7.38 21.66
C ARG A 208 12.19 -5.89 21.49
N ASN A 209 11.60 -5.12 22.39
CA ASN A 209 11.59 -3.66 22.34
C ASN A 209 13.00 -3.05 22.57
N ASP A 210 13.89 -3.81 23.20
CA ASP A 210 15.31 -3.46 23.45
C ASP A 210 16.19 -3.54 22.20
N ALA A 211 15.77 -4.31 21.19
CA ALA A 211 16.54 -4.54 19.97
C ALA A 211 15.62 -4.63 18.73
N PRO A 212 14.94 -3.56 18.32
CA PRO A 212 13.98 -3.59 17.20
C PRO A 212 14.57 -4.12 15.89
N ALA A 213 15.79 -3.69 15.54
CA ALA A 213 16.47 -4.14 14.32
C ALA A 213 16.83 -5.63 14.34
N ALA A 214 16.87 -6.27 15.50
CA ALA A 214 17.09 -7.71 15.67
C ALA A 214 15.79 -8.52 15.78
N ALA A 215 14.64 -7.91 15.59
CA ALA A 215 13.35 -8.59 15.56
C ALA A 215 13.35 -9.64 14.43
N ARG A 216 13.09 -10.88 14.79
CA ARG A 216 13.07 -12.02 13.85
C ARG A 216 11.91 -12.95 14.21
N PRO A 217 11.38 -13.70 13.23
CA PRO A 217 10.42 -14.77 13.52
C PRO A 217 10.97 -15.71 14.59
N ARG A 218 10.14 -16.04 15.59
CA ARG A 218 10.53 -17.04 16.59
C ARG A 218 10.60 -18.41 15.92
N LYS A 219 11.68 -19.13 16.16
CA LYS A 219 11.76 -20.57 15.84
C LYS A 219 11.05 -21.35 16.95
N ASP A 220 10.27 -22.34 16.58
CA ASP A 220 9.79 -23.34 17.56
C ASP A 220 10.88 -24.36 17.88
N SER A 221 10.55 -25.35 18.72
CA SER A 221 11.46 -26.41 19.09
C SER A 221 11.91 -27.31 17.92
N THR A 222 11.24 -27.22 16.76
CA THR A 222 11.59 -27.94 15.53
C THR A 222 12.56 -27.16 14.65
N GLY A 223 12.88 -25.92 15.03
CA GLY A 223 13.73 -25.03 14.25
C GLY A 223 13.02 -24.36 13.06
N LEU A 224 11.74 -24.66 12.83
CA LEU A 224 10.93 -24.01 11.81
C LEU A 224 10.52 -22.62 12.29
N PRO A 225 10.54 -21.60 11.40
CA PRO A 225 10.01 -20.31 11.76
C PRO A 225 8.52 -20.46 12.04
N ARG A 226 8.08 -20.19 13.27
CA ARG A 226 6.67 -19.86 13.47
C ARG A 226 6.42 -18.58 12.68
N ASN A 227 5.37 -18.57 11.88
CA ASN A 227 4.95 -17.40 11.07
C ASN A 227 4.54 -16.24 12.00
N VAL A 228 5.53 -15.66 12.63
CA VAL A 228 5.39 -14.44 13.43
C VAL A 228 6.23 -13.42 12.70
N ALA A 229 5.66 -12.92 11.64
CA ALA A 229 6.19 -11.75 11.01
C ALA A 229 5.94 -10.57 11.95
N SER A 230 6.98 -9.82 12.25
CA SER A 230 6.83 -8.45 12.71
C SER A 230 6.37 -7.64 11.50
N PHE A 231 5.10 -7.78 11.16
CA PHE A 231 4.53 -7.14 10.00
C PHE A 231 3.98 -5.79 10.41
N VAL A 232 4.78 -4.78 10.21
CA VAL A 232 4.25 -3.45 9.99
C VAL A 232 4.41 -3.18 8.51
N PHE A 233 3.31 -3.33 7.78
CA PHE A 233 3.31 -3.17 6.34
C PHE A 233 3.12 -1.71 5.96
N ASN A 234 4.13 -1.18 5.33
CA ASN A 234 4.02 -0.09 4.38
C ASN A 234 4.67 -0.57 3.08
N PHE A 235 3.96 -1.39 2.32
CA PHE A 235 4.38 -1.81 1.00
C PHE A 235 3.73 -0.94 -0.05
N SER A 236 4.56 -0.18 -0.74
CA SER A 236 4.25 0.35 -2.04
C SER A 236 5.08 -0.44 -3.04
N THR A 237 4.46 -1.29 -3.83
CA THR A 237 5.14 -2.11 -4.83
C THR A 237 4.97 -1.46 -6.20
N LYS A 238 6.07 -1.05 -6.83
CA LYS A 238 6.07 -0.73 -8.25
C LYS A 238 5.96 -2.05 -9.02
N ALA A 239 4.97 -2.19 -9.86
CA ALA A 239 4.97 -3.21 -10.90
C ALA A 239 4.32 -2.65 -12.16
N LYS A 240 5.08 -2.62 -13.24
CA LYS A 240 4.60 -2.44 -14.60
C LYS A 240 4.59 -3.81 -15.24
N VAL A 241 3.43 -4.31 -15.60
CA VAL A 241 3.31 -5.43 -16.51
C VAL A 241 3.04 -4.85 -17.89
N ALA A 242 4.05 -4.82 -18.76
CA ALA A 242 3.86 -4.46 -20.17
C ALA A 242 3.62 -5.75 -20.95
N ALA A 243 2.57 -5.81 -21.74
CA ALA A 243 2.34 -6.90 -22.67
C ALA A 243 3.36 -6.84 -23.81
N ASN A 244 4.12 -7.93 -24.00
CA ASN A 244 4.44 -8.34 -25.37
C ASN A 244 3.17 -8.97 -25.92
N PRO A 245 2.73 -8.63 -27.13
CA PRO A 245 1.60 -9.33 -27.74
C PRO A 245 1.98 -10.82 -27.86
N VAL A 246 1.40 -11.64 -26.99
CA VAL A 246 1.42 -13.09 -27.22
C VAL A 246 0.61 -13.29 -28.50
N PRO A 247 1.16 -13.86 -29.57
CA PRO A 247 0.37 -14.17 -30.77
C PRO A 247 -0.78 -15.06 -30.30
N LEU A 248 -2.01 -14.57 -30.43
CA LEU A 248 -3.19 -15.42 -30.26
C LEU A 248 -2.92 -16.69 -31.06
N LEU A 249 -2.96 -17.84 -30.40
CA LEU A 249 -2.89 -19.13 -31.05
C LEU A 249 -3.91 -19.08 -32.20
N LYS A 250 -3.42 -19.04 -33.43
CA LYS A 250 -4.29 -19.06 -34.59
C LYS A 250 -5.20 -20.27 -34.44
N ASP A 251 -6.49 -20.04 -34.52
CA ASP A 251 -7.51 -21.09 -34.54
C ASP A 251 -7.08 -22.16 -35.56
N PRO A 252 -6.80 -23.41 -35.17
CA PRO A 252 -6.39 -24.44 -36.11
C PRO A 252 -7.50 -24.85 -37.08
N LYS A 253 -8.67 -24.22 -37.07
CA LYS A 253 -9.83 -24.50 -37.94
C LYS A 253 -10.12 -23.39 -38.96
N ALA A 254 -9.26 -22.39 -39.10
CA ALA A 254 -9.39 -21.38 -40.16
C ALA A 254 -8.55 -21.78 -41.40
N THR A 255 -8.95 -22.86 -42.06
CA THR A 255 -8.64 -23.21 -43.47
C THR A 255 -9.88 -23.74 -44.12
#